data_39a0938ad7715e77125c521fd1578dd7
#
_entry.id   39a0938ad7715e77125c521fd1578dd7
#
_cell.length_a   1.000
_cell.length_b   1.000
_cell.length_c   1.000
_cell.angle_alpha   90.00
_cell.angle_beta   90.00
_cell.angle_gamma   90.00
#
_symmetry.space_group_name_H-M   'P 1'
#
loop_
_entity.id
_entity.type
_entity.pdbx_description
1 polymer ?
#
loop_
_entity_poly.entity_id
_entity_poly.type
_entity_poly.pdbx_seq_one_letter_code
_entity_poly.pdbx_strand_id
1 'polypeptide(L)'
;MSKLPLINAHTHIFTEKNIPPLIAKTFVPWPFYFFLHIGLVFKLFKFYKWIKKTLKPFWSFQTKVISVIRTTPVIKYIDYLVSIVLTFNVIVFILDWAGKREMETWFEGSFVKYLVACNVKDVYKVAIILALIFFYPHIAKLLWSLAKKLISQLRYVPSDKTLKFIQRYLTIAEFAKYGTQKKIFDRLIKMYEPGSKVVVLPMDLEYMKAGRPSQSYLDQLKDINGYITKKQTNVEALIPFVFVDPRRIRDDKKNKGQKFFDWDTELRLVNGKTRNWVVLKDCILKDCLEGEGDDSNVKLNGYYKGIKIYPAIGYYPFDEDLLPLWVYCQQYDLPITTHCIEGTIFYRGELKNKWMQHPVFKNSEGVKLNNSVKSNYELQINFTHPLNYLVLLEAHYLAEAVSQAAKRVQKLFGYEKGSIKQNLKNLKINLAHYGGEDQWIRYLTADRQDLSAELMENPTRGAELFREQGKVNGEHPLRYSKPAWIWEQNFEWFTIISSLLLQYPNVYADISYILHTEEVKPLLYQVLKTNNALASKILFGTDFFVVRNHKSEKELYAELLSFIGVDSMDLIARTNTDKFLSNI
;
A
#
# COMPACT_ATOMS: atom_id res chain seq x y z
N MET A 1 9.20 31.91 9.93
CA MET A 1 8.73 30.85 10.87
C MET A 1 9.78 29.76 10.87
N SER A 2 10.41 29.49 12.02
CA SER A 2 11.34 28.35 12.12
C SER A 2 10.54 27.08 11.90
N LYS A 3 10.87 26.33 10.87
CA LYS A 3 10.29 25.01 10.65
C LYS A 3 10.86 24.08 11.72
N LEU A 4 10.01 23.53 12.56
CA LEU A 4 10.42 22.63 13.61
C LEU A 4 10.63 21.21 13.06
N PRO A 5 11.60 20.45 13.59
CA PRO A 5 11.77 19.06 13.22
C PRO A 5 10.50 18.26 13.52
N LEU A 6 10.19 17.30 12.67
CA LEU A 6 9.00 16.46 12.77
C LEU A 6 9.34 14.98 12.79
N ILE A 7 8.37 14.15 13.14
CA ILE A 7 8.45 12.70 13.03
C ILE A 7 7.42 12.22 12.01
N ASN A 8 7.90 11.55 10.95
CA ASN A 8 7.04 10.88 9.98
C ASN A 8 6.86 9.43 10.43
N ALA A 9 5.64 9.05 10.82
CA ALA A 9 5.32 7.74 11.39
C ALA A 9 5.21 6.62 10.34
N HIS A 10 5.25 6.93 9.03
CA HIS A 10 5.04 5.92 8.00
C HIS A 10 5.81 6.21 6.72
N THR A 11 6.90 5.49 6.51
CA THR A 11 7.71 5.56 5.29
C THR A 11 8.24 4.20 4.86
N HIS A 12 8.58 4.06 3.58
CA HIS A 12 9.21 2.88 3.00
C HIS A 12 10.49 3.26 2.26
N ILE A 13 11.53 2.41 2.37
CA ILE A 13 12.82 2.61 1.68
C ILE A 13 13.28 1.35 0.91
N PHE A 14 12.39 0.43 0.60
CA PHE A 14 12.73 -0.79 -0.13
C PHE A 14 13.10 -0.48 -1.59
N THR A 15 13.89 -1.36 -2.20
CA THR A 15 14.35 -1.26 -3.59
C THR A 15 13.59 -2.25 -4.48
N GLU A 16 13.83 -2.18 -5.81
CA GLU A 16 13.31 -3.19 -6.75
C GLU A 16 13.66 -4.63 -6.36
N LYS A 17 14.77 -4.83 -5.64
CA LYS A 17 15.24 -6.16 -5.23
C LYS A 17 14.36 -6.80 -4.16
N ASN A 18 13.63 -6.00 -3.40
CA ASN A 18 12.73 -6.43 -2.34
C ASN A 18 11.31 -6.73 -2.85
N ILE A 19 11.03 -6.45 -4.15
CA ILE A 19 9.71 -6.61 -4.75
C ILE A 19 9.63 -7.95 -5.48
N PRO A 20 8.55 -8.74 -5.30
CA PRO A 20 8.34 -9.96 -6.06
C PRO A 20 8.27 -9.72 -7.57
N PRO A 21 8.93 -10.56 -8.39
CA PRO A 21 9.06 -10.31 -9.83
C PRO A 21 7.74 -10.36 -10.61
N LEU A 22 6.75 -11.11 -10.12
CA LEU A 22 5.46 -11.33 -10.79
C LEU A 22 4.31 -10.59 -10.09
N ILE A 23 4.55 -9.41 -9.55
CA ILE A 23 3.55 -8.63 -8.82
C ILE A 23 2.31 -8.30 -9.68
N ALA A 24 2.45 -8.29 -11.01
CA ALA A 24 1.36 -8.06 -11.96
C ALA A 24 0.42 -9.26 -12.14
N LYS A 25 0.75 -10.44 -11.62
CA LYS A 25 0.08 -11.73 -11.90
C LYS A 25 -1.46 -11.71 -11.80
N THR A 26 -2.03 -10.97 -10.88
CA THR A 26 -3.48 -10.94 -10.69
C THR A 26 -4.18 -9.90 -11.57
N PHE A 27 -3.48 -8.85 -11.98
CA PHE A 27 -4.06 -7.75 -12.77
C PHE A 27 -3.98 -7.98 -14.27
N VAL A 28 -3.07 -8.86 -14.68
CA VAL A 28 -2.78 -9.11 -16.09
C VAL A 28 -2.92 -10.61 -16.35
N PRO A 29 -3.71 -11.04 -17.36
CA PRO A 29 -3.92 -12.45 -17.65
C PRO A 29 -2.63 -13.14 -18.12
N TRP A 30 -2.59 -14.47 -17.94
CA TRP A 30 -1.55 -15.31 -18.53
C TRP A 30 -1.65 -15.26 -20.07
N PRO A 31 -0.53 -15.17 -20.83
CA PRO A 31 0.88 -15.11 -20.38
C PRO A 31 1.42 -13.68 -20.19
N PHE A 32 0.60 -12.66 -20.37
CA PHE A 32 1.02 -11.26 -20.47
C PHE A 32 1.71 -10.71 -19.22
N TYR A 33 1.43 -11.22 -18.01
CA TYR A 33 2.10 -10.77 -16.80
C TYR A 33 3.61 -11.09 -16.78
N PHE A 34 4.10 -12.05 -17.61
CA PHE A 34 5.53 -12.28 -17.75
C PHE A 34 6.26 -11.12 -18.45
N PHE A 35 5.57 -10.39 -19.34
CA PHE A 35 6.12 -9.19 -19.97
C PHE A 35 6.22 -8.02 -19.00
N LEU A 36 5.42 -8.03 -17.94
CA LEU A 36 5.49 -7.08 -16.84
C LEU A 36 6.35 -7.59 -15.67
N HIS A 37 7.22 -8.57 -15.91
CA HIS A 37 8.20 -9.00 -14.92
C HIS A 37 9.02 -7.80 -14.45
N ILE A 38 9.07 -7.57 -13.12
CA ILE A 38 9.62 -6.33 -12.55
C ILE A 38 11.04 -6.03 -13.09
N GLY A 39 11.91 -7.04 -13.14
CA GLY A 39 13.28 -6.88 -13.66
C GLY A 39 13.35 -6.47 -15.14
N LEU A 40 12.40 -6.92 -15.98
CA LEU A 40 12.31 -6.52 -17.38
C LEU A 40 11.85 -5.06 -17.49
N VAL A 41 10.82 -4.68 -16.73
CA VAL A 41 10.33 -3.29 -16.69
C VAL A 41 11.44 -2.33 -16.29
N PHE A 42 12.26 -2.67 -15.30
CA PHE A 42 13.41 -1.86 -14.90
C PHE A 42 14.48 -1.77 -16.01
N LYS A 43 14.76 -2.87 -16.72
CA LYS A 43 15.70 -2.87 -17.85
C LYS A 43 15.20 -1.97 -18.98
N LEU A 44 13.93 -2.10 -19.35
CA LEU A 44 13.30 -1.25 -20.38
C LEU A 44 13.30 0.23 -19.96
N PHE A 45 13.03 0.53 -18.69
CA PHE A 45 13.06 1.89 -18.19
C PHE A 45 14.47 2.49 -18.17
N LYS A 46 15.50 1.71 -17.80
CA LYS A 46 16.91 2.12 -17.91
C LYS A 46 17.31 2.36 -19.36
N PHE A 47 16.89 1.48 -20.28
CA PHE A 47 17.11 1.62 -21.72
C PHE A 47 16.42 2.87 -22.27
N TYR A 48 15.15 3.10 -21.93
CA TYR A 48 14.44 4.34 -22.28
C TYR A 48 15.16 5.60 -21.79
N LYS A 49 15.62 5.62 -20.55
CA LYS A 49 16.40 6.77 -20.03
C LYS A 49 17.72 6.96 -20.75
N TRP A 50 18.39 5.87 -21.10
CA TRP A 50 19.62 5.92 -21.89
C TRP A 50 19.34 6.52 -23.28
N ILE A 51 18.33 6.03 -23.99
CA ILE A 51 17.87 6.59 -25.28
C ILE A 51 17.56 8.09 -25.13
N LYS A 52 16.76 8.46 -24.14
CA LYS A 52 16.40 9.87 -23.91
C LYS A 52 17.62 10.76 -23.65
N LYS A 53 18.61 10.26 -22.92
CA LYS A 53 19.87 10.99 -22.68
C LYS A 53 20.70 11.11 -23.95
N THR A 54 20.84 10.01 -24.68
CA THR A 54 21.65 9.95 -25.93
C THR A 54 21.03 10.80 -27.04
N LEU A 55 19.69 10.81 -27.13
CA LEU A 55 18.96 11.59 -28.12
C LEU A 55 18.68 13.04 -27.67
N LYS A 56 19.09 13.43 -26.45
CA LYS A 56 18.86 14.81 -25.97
C LYS A 56 19.32 15.92 -26.93
N PRO A 57 20.48 15.84 -27.56
CA PRO A 57 20.92 16.86 -28.55
C PRO A 57 19.98 16.91 -29.76
N PHE A 58 19.53 15.72 -30.20
CA PHE A 58 18.61 15.60 -31.32
C PHE A 58 17.22 16.17 -30.98
N TRP A 59 16.70 15.92 -29.79
CA TRP A 59 15.45 16.51 -29.31
C TRP A 59 15.52 18.03 -29.17
N SER A 60 16.68 18.58 -28.76
CA SER A 60 16.87 20.02 -28.69
C SER A 60 16.93 20.67 -30.10
N PHE A 61 17.54 19.99 -31.07
CA PHE A 61 17.52 20.38 -32.48
C PHE A 61 16.09 20.35 -33.04
N GLN A 62 15.37 19.26 -32.83
CA GLN A 62 13.96 19.13 -33.22
C GLN A 62 13.12 20.28 -32.67
N THR A 63 13.25 20.57 -31.37
CA THR A 63 12.48 21.65 -30.72
C THR A 63 12.78 23.01 -31.37
N LYS A 64 14.05 23.29 -31.73
CA LYS A 64 14.44 24.50 -32.46
C LYS A 64 13.82 24.55 -33.85
N VAL A 65 13.90 23.45 -34.63
CA VAL A 65 13.28 23.34 -35.94
C VAL A 65 11.75 23.57 -35.87
N ILE A 66 11.09 22.90 -34.94
CA ILE A 66 9.62 23.06 -34.75
C ILE A 66 9.28 24.50 -34.33
N SER A 67 10.12 25.14 -33.50
CA SER A 67 9.88 26.54 -33.12
C SER A 67 9.99 27.49 -34.34
N VAL A 68 10.97 27.30 -35.20
CA VAL A 68 11.11 28.08 -36.44
C VAL A 68 9.90 27.85 -37.37
N ILE A 69 9.49 26.61 -37.54
CA ILE A 69 8.29 26.26 -38.33
C ILE A 69 7.07 26.98 -37.81
N ARG A 70 6.87 26.99 -36.49
CA ARG A 70 5.69 27.59 -35.85
C ARG A 70 5.70 29.14 -35.83
N THR A 71 6.88 29.76 -35.86
CA THR A 71 6.98 31.21 -35.81
C THR A 71 6.93 31.86 -37.19
N THR A 72 7.19 31.12 -38.27
CA THR A 72 7.15 31.63 -39.64
C THR A 72 5.77 31.36 -40.29
N PRO A 73 4.94 32.37 -40.57
CA PRO A 73 3.55 32.18 -40.99
C PRO A 73 3.37 31.29 -42.23
N VAL A 74 4.19 31.48 -43.26
CA VAL A 74 4.16 30.69 -44.51
C VAL A 74 4.52 29.23 -44.25
N ILE A 75 5.59 29.00 -43.49
CA ILE A 75 6.07 27.66 -43.15
C ILE A 75 5.03 26.94 -42.28
N LYS A 76 4.40 27.65 -41.36
CA LYS A 76 3.29 27.12 -40.52
C LYS A 76 2.11 26.63 -41.36
N TYR A 77 1.73 27.35 -42.38
CA TYR A 77 0.64 26.96 -43.26
C TYR A 77 1.00 25.69 -44.07
N ILE A 78 2.22 25.66 -44.63
CA ILE A 78 2.73 24.48 -45.36
C ILE A 78 2.79 23.26 -44.40
N ASP A 79 3.33 23.44 -43.20
CA ASP A 79 3.39 22.37 -42.16
C ASP A 79 2.00 21.86 -41.83
N TYR A 80 1.01 22.73 -41.75
CA TYR A 80 -0.39 22.34 -41.53
C TYR A 80 -0.94 21.47 -42.63
N LEU A 81 -0.73 21.84 -43.90
CA LEU A 81 -1.15 21.06 -45.07
C LEU A 81 -0.43 19.70 -45.13
N VAL A 82 0.89 19.69 -44.94
CA VAL A 82 1.71 18.47 -44.87
C VAL A 82 1.21 17.56 -43.76
N SER A 83 0.92 18.13 -42.60
CA SER A 83 0.40 17.40 -41.43
C SER A 83 -0.94 16.72 -41.69
N ILE A 84 -1.85 17.38 -42.41
CA ILE A 84 -3.14 16.79 -42.83
C ILE A 84 -2.89 15.59 -43.75
N VAL A 85 -2.07 15.75 -44.79
CA VAL A 85 -1.76 14.67 -45.73
C VAL A 85 -1.12 13.48 -45.02
N LEU A 86 -0.17 13.73 -44.14
CA LEU A 86 0.52 12.69 -43.39
C LEU A 86 -0.43 11.97 -42.41
N THR A 87 -1.29 12.72 -41.75
CA THR A 87 -2.31 12.13 -40.83
C THR A 87 -3.27 11.24 -41.58
N PHE A 88 -3.70 11.67 -42.75
CA PHE A 88 -4.56 10.89 -43.62
C PHE A 88 -3.89 9.58 -44.08
N ASN A 89 -2.63 9.63 -44.50
CA ASN A 89 -1.85 8.42 -44.85
C ASN A 89 -1.71 7.46 -43.67
N VAL A 90 -1.48 7.94 -42.44
CA VAL A 90 -1.42 7.08 -41.24
C VAL A 90 -2.77 6.36 -41.03
N ILE A 91 -3.88 7.07 -41.20
CA ILE A 91 -5.23 6.46 -41.09
C ILE A 91 -5.42 5.37 -42.16
N VAL A 92 -5.07 5.65 -43.39
CA VAL A 92 -5.16 4.68 -44.48
C VAL A 92 -4.29 3.45 -44.23
N PHE A 93 -3.06 3.62 -43.76
CA PHE A 93 -2.16 2.51 -43.41
C PHE A 93 -2.72 1.64 -42.30
N ILE A 94 -3.37 2.23 -41.28
CA ILE A 94 -4.00 1.48 -40.19
C ILE A 94 -5.21 0.70 -40.71
N LEU A 95 -6.03 1.27 -41.59
CA LEU A 95 -7.19 0.63 -42.14
C LEU A 95 -6.82 -0.51 -43.12
N ASP A 96 -5.78 -0.33 -43.93
CA ASP A 96 -5.19 -1.37 -44.76
C ASP A 96 -4.67 -2.56 -43.92
N TRP A 97 -3.97 -2.27 -42.85
CA TRP A 97 -3.53 -3.29 -41.88
C TRP A 97 -4.70 -4.02 -41.19
N ALA A 98 -5.81 -3.33 -40.96
CA ALA A 98 -7.05 -3.90 -40.40
C ALA A 98 -7.84 -4.75 -41.40
N GLY A 99 -7.31 -4.99 -42.59
CA GLY A 99 -7.93 -5.83 -43.64
C GLY A 99 -9.07 -5.18 -44.43
N LYS A 100 -9.27 -3.87 -44.30
CA LYS A 100 -10.24 -3.11 -45.05
C LYS A 100 -9.63 -2.56 -46.37
N ARG A 101 -9.27 -3.48 -47.26
CA ARG A 101 -8.65 -3.17 -48.58
C ARG A 101 -9.55 -2.44 -49.59
N GLU A 102 -10.86 -2.36 -49.33
CA GLU A 102 -11.81 -1.68 -50.22
C GLU A 102 -11.61 -0.16 -50.29
N MET A 103 -10.77 0.42 -49.44
CA MET A 103 -10.50 1.86 -49.51
C MET A 103 -9.66 2.29 -50.72
N GLU A 104 -8.93 1.40 -51.40
CA GLU A 104 -8.18 1.72 -52.61
C GLU A 104 -9.15 2.11 -53.76
N THR A 105 -10.30 1.46 -53.82
CA THR A 105 -11.34 1.74 -54.84
C THR A 105 -12.07 3.07 -54.61
N TRP A 106 -12.10 3.57 -53.36
CA TRP A 106 -12.74 4.86 -53.04
C TRP A 106 -12.00 6.07 -53.59
N PHE A 107 -10.70 5.92 -53.89
CA PHE A 107 -9.83 7.00 -54.37
C PHE A 107 -9.49 6.82 -55.87
N GLU A 108 -9.95 5.76 -56.52
CA GLU A 108 -9.78 5.59 -57.96
C GLU A 108 -10.45 6.76 -58.73
N GLY A 109 -9.62 7.51 -59.46
CA GLY A 109 -10.08 8.68 -60.22
C GLY A 109 -9.92 10.02 -59.49
N SER A 110 -9.53 10.08 -58.22
CA SER A 110 -9.32 11.34 -57.49
C SER A 110 -7.87 11.72 -57.40
N PHE A 111 -7.57 13.04 -57.30
CA PHE A 111 -6.21 13.56 -57.00
C PHE A 111 -5.63 13.01 -55.71
N VAL A 112 -6.49 12.56 -54.80
CA VAL A 112 -6.11 11.96 -53.50
C VAL A 112 -5.29 10.69 -53.69
N LYS A 113 -5.46 9.93 -54.77
CA LYS A 113 -4.67 8.75 -55.12
C LYS A 113 -3.15 9.03 -55.11
N TYR A 114 -2.75 10.21 -55.56
CA TYR A 114 -1.32 10.60 -55.61
C TYR A 114 -0.78 11.03 -54.26
N LEU A 115 -1.62 11.34 -53.29
CA LEU A 115 -1.26 11.74 -51.95
C LEU A 115 -1.18 10.55 -50.97
N VAL A 116 -1.71 9.38 -51.38
CA VAL A 116 -1.79 8.17 -50.54
C VAL A 116 -0.76 7.13 -51.00
N ALA A 117 0.21 6.82 -50.21
CA ALA A 117 1.27 5.86 -50.51
C ALA A 117 0.81 4.41 -50.17
N CYS A 118 -0.21 3.87 -50.88
CA CYS A 118 -0.78 2.55 -50.56
C CYS A 118 0.13 1.37 -50.90
N ASN A 119 1.01 1.49 -51.90
CA ASN A 119 1.86 0.39 -52.43
C ASN A 119 3.23 0.23 -51.74
N VAL A 120 3.39 0.70 -50.49
CA VAL A 120 4.63 0.61 -49.75
C VAL A 120 4.66 -0.68 -48.93
N LYS A 121 5.79 -1.43 -48.95
CA LYS A 121 5.94 -2.63 -48.11
C LYS A 121 5.75 -2.31 -46.62
N ASP A 122 5.11 -3.21 -45.87
CA ASP A 122 4.72 -3.00 -44.47
C ASP A 122 5.87 -2.54 -43.55
N VAL A 123 7.10 -3.01 -43.79
CA VAL A 123 8.28 -2.55 -43.02
C VAL A 123 8.52 -1.05 -43.19
N TYR A 124 8.32 -0.51 -44.39
CA TYR A 124 8.47 0.93 -44.64
C TYR A 124 7.28 1.72 -44.11
N LYS A 125 6.05 1.15 -44.12
CA LYS A 125 4.88 1.76 -43.46
C LYS A 125 5.16 1.99 -41.98
N VAL A 126 5.69 0.96 -41.28
CA VAL A 126 6.08 1.07 -39.87
C VAL A 126 7.16 2.13 -39.66
N ALA A 127 8.19 2.14 -40.51
CA ALA A 127 9.26 3.13 -40.42
C ALA A 127 8.74 4.57 -40.61
N ILE A 128 7.83 4.77 -41.58
CA ILE A 128 7.18 6.05 -41.84
C ILE A 128 6.33 6.48 -40.64
N ILE A 129 5.52 5.58 -40.08
CA ILE A 129 4.70 5.86 -38.88
C ILE A 129 5.59 6.25 -37.70
N LEU A 130 6.68 5.53 -37.45
CA LEU A 130 7.64 5.86 -36.39
C LEU A 130 8.31 7.22 -36.61
N ALA A 131 8.70 7.53 -37.85
CA ALA A 131 9.24 8.83 -38.18
C ALA A 131 8.20 9.94 -37.98
N LEU A 132 6.96 9.73 -38.37
CA LEU A 132 5.86 10.68 -38.19
C LEU A 132 5.51 10.91 -36.72
N ILE A 133 5.46 9.85 -35.90
CA ILE A 133 5.30 9.97 -34.44
C ILE A 133 6.42 10.83 -33.85
N PHE A 134 7.61 10.70 -34.41
CA PHE A 134 8.79 11.42 -33.94
C PHE A 134 8.76 12.90 -34.29
N PHE A 135 8.41 13.25 -35.53
CA PHE A 135 8.39 14.61 -36.02
C PHE A 135 7.10 15.38 -35.71
N TYR A 136 5.98 14.67 -35.59
CA TYR A 136 4.65 15.25 -35.42
C TYR A 136 3.97 14.75 -34.14
N PRO A 137 4.17 15.40 -32.99
CA PRO A 137 3.58 14.99 -31.71
C PRO A 137 2.06 14.87 -31.69
N HIS A 138 1.34 15.60 -32.55
CA HIS A 138 -0.12 15.48 -32.68
C HIS A 138 -0.53 14.15 -33.33
N ILE A 139 0.26 13.59 -34.25
CA ILE A 139 0.04 12.25 -34.81
C ILE A 139 0.23 11.19 -33.72
N ALA A 140 1.26 11.33 -32.87
CA ALA A 140 1.43 10.45 -31.70
C ALA A 140 0.21 10.51 -30.76
N LYS A 141 -0.36 11.70 -30.51
CA LYS A 141 -1.59 11.87 -29.73
C LYS A 141 -2.81 11.24 -30.39
N LEU A 142 -2.95 11.39 -31.71
CA LEU A 142 -4.04 10.78 -32.49
C LEU A 142 -3.94 9.25 -32.41
N LEU A 143 -2.76 8.68 -32.71
CA LEU A 143 -2.54 7.23 -32.62
C LEU A 143 -2.79 6.69 -31.21
N TRP A 144 -2.37 7.43 -30.18
CA TRP A 144 -2.67 7.09 -28.79
C TRP A 144 -4.17 7.14 -28.48
N SER A 145 -4.88 8.13 -29.02
CA SER A 145 -6.35 8.23 -28.89
C SER A 145 -7.07 7.07 -29.59
N LEU A 146 -6.62 6.70 -30.79
CA LEU A 146 -7.13 5.54 -31.53
C LEU A 146 -6.82 4.23 -30.80
N ALA A 147 -5.59 4.08 -30.31
CA ALA A 147 -5.19 2.93 -29.51
C ALA A 147 -6.03 2.79 -28.23
N LYS A 148 -6.30 3.89 -27.52
CA LYS A 148 -7.22 3.91 -26.37
C LYS A 148 -8.62 3.44 -26.76
N LYS A 149 -9.13 3.89 -27.92
CA LYS A 149 -10.47 3.55 -28.39
C LYS A 149 -10.56 2.08 -28.84
N LEU A 150 -9.52 1.56 -29.51
CA LEU A 150 -9.38 0.14 -29.84
C LEU A 150 -9.25 -0.75 -28.60
N ILE A 151 -8.45 -0.35 -27.63
CA ILE A 151 -8.30 -1.05 -26.35
C ILE A 151 -9.63 -1.03 -25.58
N SER A 152 -10.41 0.05 -25.67
CA SER A 152 -11.72 0.14 -25.02
C SER A 152 -12.79 -0.76 -25.68
N GLN A 153 -12.65 -1.06 -26.97
CA GLN A 153 -13.55 -1.98 -27.71
C GLN A 153 -13.17 -3.45 -27.55
N LEU A 154 -11.89 -3.75 -27.32
CA LEU A 154 -11.49 -5.05 -26.80
C LEU A 154 -12.02 -5.09 -25.37
N ARG A 155 -12.90 -6.02 -25.01
CA ARG A 155 -13.51 -6.23 -23.67
C ARG A 155 -12.52 -6.31 -22.49
N TYR A 156 -11.28 -5.91 -22.66
CA TYR A 156 -10.18 -5.75 -21.72
C TYR A 156 -9.86 -4.27 -21.50
N VAL A 157 -10.87 -3.46 -21.15
CA VAL A 157 -10.54 -2.16 -20.52
C VAL A 157 -9.94 -2.49 -19.17
N PRO A 158 -8.69 -2.08 -18.90
CA PRO A 158 -8.17 -2.18 -17.54
C PRO A 158 -9.16 -1.44 -16.63
N SER A 159 -9.69 -2.13 -15.62
CA SER A 159 -10.49 -1.46 -14.59
C SER A 159 -9.67 -0.30 -14.02
N ASP A 160 -10.32 0.71 -13.42
CA ASP A 160 -9.60 1.80 -12.74
C ASP A 160 -8.54 1.27 -11.78
N LYS A 161 -8.81 0.12 -11.16
CA LYS A 161 -7.88 -0.63 -10.31
C LYS A 161 -6.62 -1.09 -11.07
N THR A 162 -6.76 -1.53 -12.32
CA THR A 162 -5.62 -1.92 -13.18
C THR A 162 -4.81 -0.70 -13.63
N LEU A 163 -5.47 0.43 -13.93
CA LEU A 163 -4.78 1.66 -14.28
C LEU A 163 -3.99 2.22 -13.09
N LYS A 164 -4.60 2.26 -11.91
CA LYS A 164 -3.93 2.61 -10.64
C LYS A 164 -2.73 1.68 -10.37
N PHE A 165 -2.88 0.37 -10.63
CA PHE A 165 -1.78 -0.59 -10.52
C PHE A 165 -0.63 -0.29 -11.48
N ILE A 166 -0.91 -0.04 -12.75
CA ILE A 166 0.11 0.30 -13.76
C ILE A 166 0.86 1.58 -13.37
N GLN A 167 0.15 2.60 -12.92
CA GLN A 167 0.76 3.85 -12.42
C GLN A 167 1.70 3.59 -11.25
N ARG A 168 1.27 2.83 -10.25
CA ARG A 168 2.12 2.44 -9.11
C ARG A 168 3.34 1.62 -9.56
N TYR A 169 3.16 0.76 -10.54
CA TYR A 169 4.23 -0.05 -11.11
C TYR A 169 5.31 0.81 -11.79
N LEU A 170 4.88 1.83 -12.53
CA LEU A 170 5.79 2.81 -13.16
C LEU A 170 6.54 3.64 -12.13
N THR A 171 5.91 3.98 -11.01
CA THR A 171 6.58 4.69 -9.90
C THR A 171 7.68 3.86 -9.27
N ILE A 172 7.37 2.62 -8.95
CA ILE A 172 8.37 1.69 -8.44
C ILE A 172 9.55 1.65 -9.41
N ALA A 173 9.29 1.58 -10.74
CA ALA A 173 10.32 1.62 -11.76
C ALA A 173 11.18 2.90 -11.73
N GLU A 174 10.62 4.04 -11.35
CA GLU A 174 11.39 5.28 -11.21
C GLU A 174 12.43 5.19 -10.08
N PHE A 175 12.15 4.46 -9.01
CA PHE A 175 13.08 4.27 -7.90
C PHE A 175 14.26 3.31 -8.20
N ALA A 176 14.20 2.56 -9.32
CA ALA A 176 15.32 1.73 -9.76
C ALA A 176 16.66 2.45 -9.83
N LYS A 177 16.62 3.77 -10.02
CA LYS A 177 17.81 4.63 -10.08
C LYS A 177 18.59 4.70 -8.76
N TYR A 178 17.95 4.43 -7.62
CA TYR A 178 18.61 4.57 -6.31
C TYR A 178 19.41 3.34 -5.92
N GLY A 179 18.99 2.13 -6.28
CA GLY A 179 19.74 0.87 -6.16
C GLY A 179 20.04 0.37 -4.75
N THR A 180 19.92 1.20 -3.70
CA THR A 180 20.12 0.83 -2.29
C THR A 180 19.15 1.57 -1.38
N GLN A 181 18.73 0.94 -0.28
CA GLN A 181 17.86 1.54 0.74
C GLN A 181 18.48 2.82 1.32
N LYS A 182 19.79 2.80 1.58
CA LYS A 182 20.55 3.99 2.02
C LYS A 182 20.33 5.21 1.14
N LYS A 183 20.46 5.06 -0.19
CA LYS A 183 20.30 6.19 -1.12
C LYS A 183 18.87 6.73 -1.13
N ILE A 184 17.88 5.86 -0.90
CA ILE A 184 16.48 6.26 -0.78
C ILE A 184 16.30 7.06 0.51
N PHE A 185 16.81 6.57 1.64
CA PHE A 185 16.75 7.26 2.93
C PHE A 185 17.47 8.62 2.89
N ASP A 186 18.71 8.66 2.39
CA ASP A 186 19.49 9.90 2.27
C ASP A 186 18.75 10.97 1.44
N ARG A 187 17.95 10.56 0.48
CA ARG A 187 17.12 11.48 -0.29
C ARG A 187 15.87 11.89 0.47
N LEU A 188 15.23 10.98 1.18
CA LEU A 188 14.05 11.26 1.96
C LEU A 188 14.35 12.28 3.05
N ILE A 189 15.35 12.02 3.89
CA ILE A 189 15.64 12.88 5.05
C ILE A 189 16.07 14.30 4.64
N LYS A 190 16.67 14.47 3.46
CA LYS A 190 17.00 15.80 2.92
C LYS A 190 15.78 16.63 2.51
N MET A 191 14.60 16.06 2.48
CA MET A 191 13.36 16.78 2.20
C MET A 191 12.73 17.40 3.44
N TYR A 192 13.21 16.99 4.63
CA TYR A 192 12.74 17.45 5.93
C TYR A 192 13.73 18.41 6.59
N GLU A 193 13.28 19.11 7.60
CA GLU A 193 14.13 20.00 8.41
C GLU A 193 15.14 19.16 9.23
N PRO A 194 16.33 19.70 9.47
CA PRO A 194 17.33 19.05 10.35
C PRO A 194 16.73 18.66 11.70
N GLY A 195 17.08 17.46 12.19
CA GLY A 195 16.53 16.90 13.43
C GLY A 195 15.21 16.13 13.27
N SER A 196 14.61 16.15 12.05
CA SER A 196 13.43 15.32 11.78
C SER A 196 13.77 13.84 11.79
N LYS A 197 12.77 13.01 12.19
CA LYS A 197 12.89 11.56 12.29
C LYS A 197 11.88 10.89 11.36
N VAL A 198 12.18 9.69 10.91
CA VAL A 198 11.28 8.90 10.07
C VAL A 198 11.20 7.46 10.55
N VAL A 199 9.99 6.96 10.71
CA VAL A 199 9.73 5.54 10.92
C VAL A 199 9.86 4.83 9.58
N VAL A 200 10.75 3.85 9.52
CA VAL A 200 10.98 3.05 8.32
C VAL A 200 10.36 1.68 8.50
N LEU A 201 9.44 1.36 7.60
CA LEU A 201 8.68 0.12 7.60
C LEU A 201 9.20 -0.79 6.47
N PRO A 202 10.05 -1.78 6.76
CA PRO A 202 10.48 -2.77 5.77
C PRO A 202 9.32 -3.67 5.37
N MET A 203 9.44 -4.37 4.24
CA MET A 203 8.37 -5.20 3.69
C MET A 203 8.89 -6.60 3.38
N ASP A 204 8.31 -7.61 4.02
CA ASP A 204 8.51 -9.02 3.67
C ASP A 204 7.44 -9.47 2.69
N LEU A 205 7.76 -9.45 1.41
CA LEU A 205 6.84 -9.85 0.34
C LEU A 205 7.08 -11.27 -0.20
N GLU A 206 7.94 -12.06 0.47
CA GLU A 206 8.27 -13.43 0.03
C GLU A 206 7.04 -14.35 0.03
N TYR A 207 6.11 -14.13 0.97
CA TYR A 207 4.89 -14.93 1.13
C TYR A 207 3.70 -14.45 0.28
N MET A 208 3.89 -13.42 -0.51
CA MET A 208 2.84 -12.85 -1.38
C MET A 208 2.41 -13.81 -2.51
N LYS A 209 3.20 -14.86 -2.81
CA LYS A 209 2.96 -15.80 -3.93
C LYS A 209 3.05 -15.16 -5.32
N ALA A 210 3.85 -14.11 -5.45
CA ALA A 210 4.16 -13.43 -6.72
C ALA A 210 5.62 -13.66 -7.19
N GLY A 211 6.21 -14.79 -6.84
CA GLY A 211 7.63 -15.09 -7.00
C GLY A 211 8.47 -14.61 -5.81
N ARG A 212 9.74 -14.98 -5.79
CA ARG A 212 10.66 -14.56 -4.71
C ARG A 212 11.35 -13.27 -5.10
N PRO A 213 11.43 -12.26 -4.20
CA PRO A 213 12.29 -11.11 -4.37
C PRO A 213 13.75 -11.53 -4.61
N SER A 214 14.53 -10.70 -5.30
CA SER A 214 15.94 -11.02 -5.56
C SER A 214 16.85 -10.79 -4.34
N GLN A 215 16.38 -10.03 -3.36
CA GLN A 215 17.00 -9.85 -2.05
C GLN A 215 16.02 -10.35 -0.99
N SER A 216 16.50 -11.22 -0.09
CA SER A 216 15.68 -11.75 0.99
C SER A 216 15.28 -10.66 1.99
N TYR A 217 14.24 -10.93 2.77
CA TYR A 217 13.83 -10.02 3.84
C TYR A 217 14.95 -9.86 4.90
N LEU A 218 15.65 -10.93 5.23
CA LEU A 218 16.75 -10.86 6.20
C LEU A 218 17.91 -9.99 5.68
N ASP A 219 18.22 -10.04 4.39
CA ASP A 219 19.23 -9.16 3.80
C ASP A 219 18.76 -7.69 3.76
N GLN A 220 17.44 -7.46 3.64
CA GLN A 220 16.87 -6.12 3.77
C GLN A 220 17.10 -5.55 5.18
N LEU A 221 16.89 -6.35 6.24
CA LEU A 221 17.19 -5.96 7.62
C LEU A 221 18.67 -5.69 7.84
N LYS A 222 19.57 -6.55 7.32
CA LYS A 222 21.03 -6.33 7.38
C LYS A 222 21.46 -5.02 6.74
N ASP A 223 20.89 -4.68 5.59
CA ASP A 223 21.19 -3.41 4.89
C ASP A 223 20.78 -2.20 5.73
N ILE A 224 19.60 -2.24 6.38
CA ILE A 224 19.11 -1.18 7.25
C ILE A 224 20.05 -1.05 8.46
N ASN A 225 20.35 -2.16 9.14
CA ASN A 225 21.22 -2.18 10.30
C ASN A 225 22.63 -1.69 9.97
N GLY A 226 23.24 -2.20 8.89
CA GLY A 226 24.56 -1.76 8.44
C GLY A 226 24.61 -0.26 8.04
N TYR A 227 23.47 0.36 7.77
CA TYR A 227 23.37 1.78 7.55
C TYR A 227 23.32 2.58 8.85
N ILE A 228 22.53 2.12 9.83
CA ILE A 228 22.40 2.77 11.14
C ILE A 228 23.74 2.78 11.87
N THR A 229 24.46 1.68 11.85
CA THR A 229 25.73 1.50 12.59
C THR A 229 26.90 2.34 12.04
N LYS A 230 26.82 2.79 10.78
CA LYS A 230 27.93 3.52 10.12
C LYS A 230 28.02 5.00 10.45
N LYS A 231 26.94 5.64 10.92
CA LYS A 231 26.91 7.06 11.27
C LYS A 231 26.00 7.30 12.46
N GLN A 232 26.52 7.86 13.53
CA GLN A 232 25.75 8.16 14.74
C GLN A 232 24.54 9.09 14.47
N THR A 233 24.68 10.06 13.56
CA THR A 233 23.57 10.96 13.16
C THR A 233 22.39 10.24 12.48
N ASN A 234 22.61 9.05 11.91
CA ASN A 234 21.56 8.30 11.25
C ASN A 234 20.69 7.52 12.25
N VAL A 235 21.26 7.17 13.40
CA VAL A 235 20.54 6.48 14.49
C VAL A 235 19.40 7.34 15.02
N GLU A 236 19.61 8.66 15.11
CA GLU A 236 18.59 9.60 15.60
C GLU A 236 17.48 9.87 14.57
N ALA A 237 17.83 9.89 13.27
CA ALA A 237 16.90 10.24 12.21
C ALA A 237 16.06 9.05 11.73
N LEU A 238 16.57 7.82 11.85
CA LEU A 238 15.92 6.61 11.34
C LEU A 238 15.41 5.75 12.47
N ILE A 239 14.09 5.51 12.50
CA ILE A 239 13.40 4.65 13.46
C ILE A 239 12.91 3.40 12.72
N PRO A 240 13.68 2.30 12.69
CA PRO A 240 13.28 1.11 11.95
C PRO A 240 12.30 0.25 12.74
N PHE A 241 11.30 -0.31 12.04
CA PHE A 241 10.42 -1.35 12.55
C PHE A 241 10.79 -2.70 11.93
N VAL A 242 10.45 -3.79 12.59
CA VAL A 242 10.58 -5.15 12.06
C VAL A 242 9.26 -5.57 11.43
N PHE A 243 9.30 -6.07 10.20
CA PHE A 243 8.14 -6.69 9.58
C PHE A 243 8.00 -8.15 10.05
N VAL A 244 6.80 -8.54 10.46
CA VAL A 244 6.52 -9.91 10.90
C VAL A 244 5.39 -10.52 10.10
N ASP A 245 5.65 -11.70 9.51
CA ASP A 245 4.66 -12.54 8.83
C ASP A 245 4.56 -13.88 9.60
N PRO A 246 3.36 -14.33 9.99
CA PRO A 246 3.21 -15.57 10.74
C PRO A 246 3.69 -16.81 9.96
N ARG A 247 3.73 -16.74 8.64
CA ARG A 247 4.25 -17.84 7.81
C ARG A 247 5.76 -17.97 7.91
N ARG A 248 6.49 -16.87 8.12
CA ARG A 248 7.93 -16.90 8.41
C ARG A 248 8.19 -17.62 9.72
N ILE A 249 7.42 -17.32 10.75
CA ILE A 249 7.50 -18.01 12.06
C ILE A 249 7.24 -19.52 11.89
N ARG A 250 6.28 -19.90 11.05
CA ARG A 250 5.97 -21.32 10.77
C ARG A 250 7.03 -22.04 9.96
N ASP A 251 7.61 -21.39 8.97
CA ASP A 251 8.63 -22.00 8.11
C ASP A 251 9.95 -22.21 8.87
N ASP A 252 10.30 -21.32 9.80
CA ASP A 252 11.49 -21.47 10.64
C ASP A 252 11.43 -22.70 11.55
N LYS A 253 10.22 -23.16 11.92
CA LYS A 253 10.05 -24.45 12.66
C LYS A 253 10.55 -25.65 11.87
N LYS A 254 10.70 -25.54 10.55
CA LYS A 254 11.19 -26.60 9.64
C LYS A 254 12.67 -26.49 9.33
N ASN A 255 13.31 -25.35 9.58
CA ASN A 255 14.69 -25.05 9.26
C ASN A 255 15.60 -25.26 10.47
N LYS A 256 16.83 -25.77 10.24
CA LYS A 256 17.85 -25.96 11.30
C LYS A 256 18.64 -24.68 11.63
N GLY A 257 18.33 -23.54 11.00
CA GLY A 257 19.00 -22.26 11.24
C GLY A 257 18.43 -21.50 12.43
N GLN A 258 18.97 -20.29 12.69
CA GLN A 258 18.43 -19.40 13.71
C GLN A 258 16.96 -19.08 13.37
N LYS A 259 16.08 -19.24 14.36
CA LYS A 259 14.65 -18.96 14.20
C LYS A 259 14.41 -17.46 14.05
N PHE A 260 13.41 -17.11 13.27
CA PHE A 260 12.98 -15.71 13.19
C PHE A 260 12.31 -15.24 14.48
N PHE A 261 11.45 -16.09 15.07
CA PHE A 261 10.77 -15.84 16.34
C PHE A 261 10.72 -17.12 17.18
N ASP A 262 11.29 -17.07 18.37
CA ASP A 262 11.14 -18.11 19.39
C ASP A 262 10.91 -17.45 20.76
N TRP A 263 10.09 -18.07 21.58
CA TRP A 263 9.66 -17.50 22.86
C TRP A 263 9.51 -18.58 23.93
N ASP A 264 9.52 -18.12 25.18
CA ASP A 264 9.13 -18.93 26.32
C ASP A 264 8.28 -18.11 27.28
N THR A 265 7.80 -18.72 28.36
CA THR A 265 7.01 -18.06 29.39
C THR A 265 7.69 -18.16 30.74
N GLU A 266 7.76 -17.05 31.44
CA GLU A 266 8.11 -16.96 32.84
C GLU A 266 6.91 -16.46 33.65
N LEU A 267 6.84 -16.83 34.91
CA LEU A 267 5.86 -16.25 35.84
C LEU A 267 6.48 -14.99 36.47
N ARG A 268 5.84 -13.84 36.26
CA ARG A 268 6.24 -12.58 36.88
C ARG A 268 5.12 -11.97 37.70
N LEU A 269 5.47 -11.36 38.83
CA LEU A 269 4.53 -10.59 39.63
C LEU A 269 4.40 -9.18 39.04
N VAL A 270 3.23 -8.84 38.49
CA VAL A 270 2.96 -7.53 37.90
C VAL A 270 1.72 -6.94 38.59
N ASN A 271 1.89 -5.79 39.25
CA ASN A 271 0.83 -5.12 40.02
C ASN A 271 0.13 -6.08 41.02
N GLY A 272 0.90 -6.89 41.75
CA GLY A 272 0.39 -7.83 42.76
C GLY A 272 -0.28 -9.08 42.19
N LYS A 273 -0.28 -9.30 40.87
CA LYS A 273 -0.85 -10.49 40.22
C LYS A 273 0.22 -11.26 39.46
N THR A 274 0.26 -12.57 39.65
CA THR A 274 1.12 -13.44 38.86
C THR A 274 0.59 -13.56 37.44
N ARG A 275 1.43 -13.24 36.45
CA ARG A 275 1.10 -13.30 35.01
C ARG A 275 2.14 -14.11 34.26
N ASN A 276 1.71 -14.77 33.19
CA ASN A 276 2.61 -15.34 32.20
C ASN A 276 3.31 -14.17 31.45
N TRP A 277 4.63 -14.17 31.48
CA TRP A 277 5.46 -13.18 30.83
C TRP A 277 6.20 -13.81 29.66
N VAL A 278 6.07 -13.27 28.45
CA VAL A 278 6.78 -13.76 27.27
C VAL A 278 8.20 -13.25 27.30
N VAL A 279 9.16 -14.16 27.13
CA VAL A 279 10.59 -13.85 26.94
C VAL A 279 11.03 -14.39 25.58
N LEU A 280 11.81 -13.59 24.85
CA LEU A 280 12.38 -14.02 23.58
C LEU A 280 13.59 -14.93 23.85
N LYS A 281 13.63 -16.07 23.16
CA LYS A 281 14.80 -16.93 23.09
C LYS A 281 15.79 -16.41 22.06
N ASP A 282 16.90 -17.11 21.88
CA ASP A 282 17.86 -16.82 20.81
C ASP A 282 17.16 -16.90 19.43
N CYS A 283 16.84 -15.72 18.88
CA CYS A 283 16.12 -15.57 17.61
C CYS A 283 16.39 -14.20 17.00
N ILE A 284 16.17 -14.09 15.69
CA ILE A 284 16.40 -12.85 14.94
C ILE A 284 15.59 -11.68 15.51
N LEU A 285 14.37 -11.92 15.97
CA LEU A 285 13.51 -10.87 16.52
C LEU A 285 14.05 -10.35 17.87
N LYS A 286 14.66 -11.20 18.69
CA LYS A 286 15.39 -10.79 19.90
C LYS A 286 16.54 -9.85 19.55
N ASP A 287 17.39 -10.24 18.60
CA ASP A 287 18.52 -9.42 18.16
C ASP A 287 18.07 -8.07 17.61
N CYS A 288 16.91 -8.03 16.90
CA CYS A 288 16.33 -6.79 16.41
C CYS A 288 15.87 -5.85 17.54
N LEU A 289 15.19 -6.39 18.55
CA LEU A 289 14.47 -5.61 19.55
C LEU A 289 15.28 -5.37 20.83
N GLU A 290 16.03 -6.38 21.30
CA GLU A 290 16.74 -6.34 22.58
C GLU A 290 18.24 -6.06 22.44
N GLY A 291 18.85 -6.34 21.29
CA GLY A 291 20.25 -6.02 21.01
C GLY A 291 21.27 -6.97 21.61
N GLU A 292 20.85 -8.08 22.16
CA GLU A 292 21.72 -9.11 22.72
C GLU A 292 21.86 -10.29 21.76
N GLY A 293 23.06 -10.51 21.21
CA GLY A 293 23.36 -11.65 20.36
C GLY A 293 24.78 -11.58 19.81
N ASP A 294 25.71 -12.29 20.45
CA ASP A 294 27.13 -12.26 20.07
C ASP A 294 27.48 -13.29 18.97
N ASP A 295 26.62 -14.27 18.70
CA ASP A 295 26.94 -15.40 17.85
C ASP A 295 26.18 -15.50 16.52
N SER A 296 25.29 -14.56 16.20
CA SER A 296 24.59 -14.59 14.94
C SER A 296 25.36 -13.83 13.84
N ASN A 297 25.48 -14.43 12.67
CA ASN A 297 25.95 -13.74 11.45
C ASN A 297 25.10 -12.51 11.08
N VAL A 298 24.07 -12.19 11.87
CA VAL A 298 23.16 -11.06 11.74
C VAL A 298 23.28 -10.21 13.00
N LYS A 299 24.25 -9.29 13.04
CA LYS A 299 24.35 -8.28 14.09
C LYS A 299 23.27 -7.21 13.91
N LEU A 300 22.09 -7.44 14.45
CA LEU A 300 21.00 -6.47 14.57
C LEU A 300 21.02 -5.96 16.02
N ASN A 301 21.59 -4.81 16.28
CA ASN A 301 21.95 -4.35 17.63
C ASN A 301 20.79 -3.66 18.38
N GLY A 302 19.58 -4.22 18.39
CA GLY A 302 18.44 -3.69 19.15
C GLY A 302 17.93 -2.32 18.68
N TYR A 303 18.21 -1.95 17.44
CA TYR A 303 17.82 -0.64 16.89
C TYR A 303 16.38 -0.58 16.44
N TYR A 304 15.70 -1.71 16.30
CA TYR A 304 14.32 -1.76 15.82
C TYR A 304 13.35 -1.42 16.95
N LYS A 305 12.46 -0.49 16.66
CA LYS A 305 11.65 0.21 17.65
C LYS A 305 10.15 -0.11 17.57
N GLY A 306 9.76 -1.13 16.84
CA GLY A 306 8.37 -1.56 16.72
C GLY A 306 8.19 -2.65 15.67
N ILE A 307 6.94 -3.06 15.51
CA ILE A 307 6.55 -4.15 14.62
C ILE A 307 5.71 -3.59 13.46
N LYS A 308 5.99 -4.06 12.24
CA LYS A 308 5.13 -3.87 11.07
C LYS A 308 4.46 -5.18 10.69
N ILE A 309 3.16 -5.13 10.40
CA ILE A 309 2.43 -6.23 9.75
C ILE A 309 1.69 -5.74 8.52
N TYR A 310 1.42 -6.65 7.60
CA TYR A 310 0.72 -6.38 6.36
C TYR A 310 -0.28 -7.51 6.03
N PRO A 311 -1.45 -7.53 6.69
CA PRO A 311 -2.42 -8.63 6.58
C PRO A 311 -2.91 -8.92 5.15
N ALA A 312 -2.96 -7.91 4.27
CA ALA A 312 -3.38 -8.06 2.87
C ALA A 312 -2.65 -9.18 2.10
N ILE A 313 -1.44 -9.57 2.53
CA ILE A 313 -0.69 -10.65 1.88
C ILE A 313 -1.11 -12.05 2.34
N GLY A 314 -2.23 -12.19 3.07
CA GLY A 314 -2.93 -13.46 3.26
C GLY A 314 -2.86 -14.05 4.68
N TYR A 315 -3.08 -13.25 5.72
CA TYR A 315 -3.25 -13.71 7.10
C TYR A 315 -4.08 -12.71 7.92
N TYR A 316 -4.65 -13.17 9.01
CA TYR A 316 -5.34 -12.30 9.97
C TYR A 316 -4.36 -11.74 11.01
N PRO A 317 -4.58 -10.52 11.55
CA PRO A 317 -3.71 -9.94 12.59
C PRO A 317 -3.71 -10.73 13.91
N PHE A 318 -4.71 -11.58 14.11
CA PHE A 318 -4.83 -12.50 15.26
C PHE A 318 -4.44 -13.96 14.93
N ASP A 319 -3.61 -14.18 13.90
CA ASP A 319 -3.03 -15.50 13.62
C ASP A 319 -2.31 -16.05 14.87
N GLU A 320 -2.50 -17.34 15.19
CA GLU A 320 -1.99 -17.94 16.42
C GLU A 320 -0.48 -17.76 16.65
N ASP A 321 0.31 -17.72 15.58
CA ASP A 321 1.77 -17.53 15.69
C ASP A 321 2.15 -16.07 16.03
N LEU A 322 1.24 -15.11 15.86
CA LEU A 322 1.43 -13.72 16.25
C LEU A 322 0.98 -13.43 17.69
N LEU A 323 0.08 -14.22 18.26
CA LEU A 323 -0.48 -13.96 19.60
C LEU A 323 0.60 -13.84 20.70
N PRO A 324 1.64 -14.70 20.77
CA PRO A 324 2.73 -14.51 21.74
C PRO A 324 3.53 -13.24 21.52
N LEU A 325 3.72 -12.82 20.26
CA LEU A 325 4.37 -11.56 19.93
C LEU A 325 3.55 -10.36 20.41
N TRP A 326 2.22 -10.43 20.31
CA TRP A 326 1.35 -9.35 20.81
C TRP A 326 1.41 -9.24 22.34
N VAL A 327 1.50 -10.36 23.06
CA VAL A 327 1.76 -10.35 24.50
C VAL A 327 3.08 -9.65 24.79
N TYR A 328 4.15 -10.00 24.07
CA TYR A 328 5.47 -9.37 24.19
C TYR A 328 5.39 -7.86 23.89
N CYS A 329 4.75 -7.45 22.79
CA CYS A 329 4.57 -6.04 22.45
C CYS A 329 3.83 -5.26 23.56
N GLN A 330 2.75 -5.82 24.12
CA GLN A 330 2.03 -5.17 25.22
C GLN A 330 2.86 -5.08 26.50
N GLN A 331 3.69 -6.08 26.78
CA GLN A 331 4.55 -6.12 27.97
C GLN A 331 5.60 -5.00 27.97
N TYR A 332 6.13 -4.68 26.80
CA TYR A 332 7.20 -3.69 26.62
C TYR A 332 6.71 -2.39 25.96
N ASP A 333 5.38 -2.24 25.84
CA ASP A 333 4.73 -1.09 25.19
C ASP A 333 5.27 -0.80 23.78
N LEU A 334 5.65 -1.86 23.04
CA LEU A 334 6.18 -1.74 21.68
C LEU A 334 5.06 -1.40 20.69
N PRO A 335 5.23 -0.38 19.84
CA PRO A 335 4.25 0.01 18.87
C PRO A 335 4.17 -0.98 17.69
N ILE A 336 2.95 -1.19 17.21
CA ILE A 336 2.63 -2.01 16.05
C ILE A 336 2.02 -1.12 14.98
N THR A 337 2.60 -1.09 13.79
CA THR A 337 1.97 -0.46 12.61
C THR A 337 1.44 -1.52 11.68
N THR A 338 0.17 -1.44 11.36
CA THR A 338 -0.51 -2.38 10.48
C THR A 338 -1.07 -1.69 9.25
N HIS A 339 -1.01 -2.37 8.10
CA HIS A 339 -1.67 -1.90 6.88
C HIS A 339 -3.19 -2.07 7.01
N CYS A 340 -3.92 -0.96 6.86
CA CYS A 340 -5.37 -0.93 7.03
C CYS A 340 -6.03 -0.09 5.92
N ILE A 341 -5.84 -0.54 4.68
CA ILE A 341 -6.45 0.04 3.47
C ILE A 341 -6.59 -1.05 2.41
N GLU A 342 -7.56 -0.91 1.52
CA GLU A 342 -7.62 -1.67 0.28
C GLU A 342 -6.52 -1.20 -0.68
N GLY A 343 -5.67 -2.11 -1.15
CA GLY A 343 -4.50 -1.75 -1.93
C GLY A 343 -4.21 -2.68 -3.11
N THR A 344 -3.12 -2.40 -3.81
CA THR A 344 -2.66 -3.19 -4.94
C THR A 344 -1.59 -4.22 -4.58
N ILE A 345 -1.10 -4.21 -3.34
CA ILE A 345 -0.16 -5.22 -2.81
C ILE A 345 -0.96 -6.16 -1.92
N PHE A 346 -1.22 -7.38 -2.40
CA PHE A 346 -1.98 -8.39 -1.68
C PHE A 346 -1.58 -9.81 -2.14
N TYR A 347 -2.10 -10.83 -1.49
CA TYR A 347 -1.82 -12.23 -1.78
C TYR A 347 -2.16 -12.60 -3.24
N ARG A 348 -1.27 -13.35 -3.92
CA ARG A 348 -1.37 -13.75 -5.34
C ARG A 348 -1.43 -15.27 -5.55
N GLY A 349 -1.62 -16.02 -4.49
CA GLY A 349 -1.73 -17.49 -4.56
C GLY A 349 -3.16 -17.97 -4.75
N GLU A 350 -3.35 -19.27 -4.56
CA GLU A 350 -4.66 -19.91 -4.59
C GLU A 350 -5.51 -19.50 -3.40
N LEU A 351 -6.81 -19.33 -3.61
CA LEU A 351 -7.79 -19.11 -2.55
C LEU A 351 -7.89 -20.38 -1.70
N LYS A 352 -7.82 -20.23 -0.40
CA LYS A 352 -7.91 -21.37 0.54
C LYS A 352 -9.32 -21.44 1.12
N ASN A 353 -9.92 -22.64 1.13
CA ASN A 353 -11.25 -22.87 1.67
C ASN A 353 -11.43 -22.34 3.10
N LYS A 354 -10.39 -22.45 3.94
CA LYS A 354 -10.42 -21.94 5.31
C LYS A 354 -10.61 -20.42 5.42
N TRP A 355 -10.40 -19.66 4.34
CA TRP A 355 -10.59 -18.22 4.28
C TRP A 355 -12.00 -17.81 3.85
N MET A 356 -12.83 -18.78 3.44
CA MET A 356 -14.22 -18.51 3.07
C MET A 356 -15.12 -18.23 4.26
N GLN A 357 -14.62 -18.49 5.47
CA GLN A 357 -15.30 -18.15 6.72
C GLN A 357 -14.39 -17.36 7.63
N HIS A 358 -14.96 -16.39 8.35
CA HIS A 358 -14.20 -15.68 9.37
C HIS A 358 -13.89 -16.62 10.55
N PRO A 359 -12.63 -16.68 11.03
CA PRO A 359 -12.26 -17.67 12.05
C PRO A 359 -12.93 -17.42 13.41
N VAL A 360 -13.25 -16.16 13.74
CA VAL A 360 -13.76 -15.77 15.07
C VAL A 360 -15.20 -15.31 15.05
N PHE A 361 -15.56 -14.40 14.15
CA PHE A 361 -16.90 -13.82 14.14
C PHE A 361 -17.98 -14.82 13.70
N LYS A 362 -19.08 -14.85 14.46
CA LYS A 362 -20.23 -15.74 14.27
C LYS A 362 -21.50 -14.91 14.22
N ASN A 363 -22.51 -15.37 13.48
CA ASN A 363 -23.85 -14.79 13.52
C ASN A 363 -24.56 -15.09 14.85
N SER A 364 -25.80 -14.59 15.01
CA SER A 364 -26.63 -14.82 16.19
C SER A 364 -26.93 -16.30 16.47
N GLU A 365 -26.86 -17.17 15.45
CA GLU A 365 -27.05 -18.61 15.55
C GLU A 365 -25.76 -19.38 15.90
N GLY A 366 -24.65 -18.69 16.10
CA GLY A 366 -23.32 -19.27 16.36
C GLY A 366 -22.58 -19.79 15.14
N VAL A 367 -23.10 -19.55 13.93
CA VAL A 367 -22.47 -19.97 12.68
C VAL A 367 -21.40 -18.94 12.27
N LYS A 368 -20.21 -19.39 11.86
CA LYS A 368 -19.14 -18.52 11.39
C LYS A 368 -19.58 -17.69 10.19
N LEU A 369 -19.23 -16.40 10.19
CA LEU A 369 -19.55 -15.49 9.09
C LEU A 369 -18.90 -15.98 7.79
N ASN A 370 -19.70 -16.02 6.73
CA ASN A 370 -19.24 -16.40 5.40
C ASN A 370 -18.61 -15.19 4.67
N ASN A 371 -17.37 -15.33 4.26
CA ASN A 371 -16.65 -14.27 3.54
C ASN A 371 -16.93 -14.26 2.03
N SER A 372 -17.59 -15.27 1.45
CA SER A 372 -18.06 -15.40 0.05
C SER A 372 -17.14 -14.78 -1.03
N VAL A 373 -15.84 -14.96 -0.90
CA VAL A 373 -14.80 -14.29 -1.68
C VAL A 373 -14.62 -14.98 -3.03
N LYS A 374 -14.61 -14.22 -4.12
CA LYS A 374 -14.40 -14.72 -5.49
C LYS A 374 -12.98 -14.48 -6.03
N SER A 375 -12.23 -13.58 -5.42
CA SER A 375 -10.90 -13.19 -5.88
C SER A 375 -9.95 -12.84 -4.73
N ASN A 376 -8.65 -12.94 -4.97
CA ASN A 376 -7.63 -12.51 -4.01
C ASN A 376 -7.70 -11.00 -3.71
N TYR A 377 -8.22 -10.23 -4.66
CA TYR A 377 -8.44 -8.80 -4.46
C TYR A 377 -9.52 -8.55 -3.42
N GLU A 378 -10.63 -9.28 -3.48
CA GLU A 378 -11.71 -9.21 -2.47
C GLU A 378 -11.23 -9.77 -1.12
N LEU A 379 -10.43 -10.84 -1.14
CA LEU A 379 -9.94 -11.49 0.07
C LEU A 379 -9.06 -10.57 0.92
N GLN A 380 -8.28 -9.67 0.30
CA GLN A 380 -7.45 -8.75 1.08
C GLN A 380 -8.27 -7.90 2.06
N ILE A 381 -9.50 -7.51 1.66
CA ILE A 381 -10.39 -6.70 2.48
C ILE A 381 -10.71 -7.43 3.79
N ASN A 382 -10.97 -8.73 3.72
CA ASN A 382 -11.22 -9.53 4.91
C ASN A 382 -10.03 -9.54 5.89
N PHE A 383 -8.81 -9.56 5.38
CA PHE A 383 -7.62 -9.56 6.23
C PHE A 383 -7.27 -8.18 6.80
N THR A 384 -7.50 -7.12 6.03
CA THR A 384 -7.16 -5.74 6.42
C THR A 384 -8.29 -5.00 7.12
N HIS A 385 -9.47 -5.60 7.23
CA HIS A 385 -10.65 -4.97 7.81
C HIS A 385 -10.38 -4.51 9.26
N PRO A 386 -10.68 -3.26 9.62
CA PRO A 386 -10.35 -2.72 10.94
C PRO A 386 -11.03 -3.46 12.10
N LEU A 387 -12.22 -4.03 11.92
CA LEU A 387 -12.89 -4.85 12.95
C LEU A 387 -12.09 -6.10 13.35
N ASN A 388 -11.15 -6.58 12.54
CA ASN A 388 -10.27 -7.67 12.93
C ASN A 388 -9.46 -7.36 14.20
N TYR A 389 -9.22 -6.08 14.49
CA TYR A 389 -8.48 -5.67 15.68
C TYR A 389 -9.31 -5.78 16.95
N LEU A 390 -10.65 -5.82 16.87
CA LEU A 390 -11.50 -6.17 18.00
C LEU A 390 -11.21 -7.57 18.54
N VAL A 391 -10.78 -8.49 17.65
CA VAL A 391 -10.38 -9.84 18.10
C VAL A 391 -9.20 -9.81 19.07
N LEU A 392 -8.32 -8.83 18.93
CA LEU A 392 -7.19 -8.63 19.85
C LEU A 392 -7.58 -7.82 21.09
N LEU A 393 -8.44 -6.83 20.93
CA LEU A 393 -8.75 -5.82 21.96
C LEU A 393 -9.88 -6.27 22.91
N GLU A 394 -10.81 -7.11 22.42
CA GLU A 394 -11.95 -7.61 23.20
C GLU A 394 -11.71 -9.04 23.72
N ALA A 395 -11.83 -9.21 25.04
CA ALA A 395 -11.45 -10.46 25.71
C ALA A 395 -12.25 -11.67 25.21
N HIS A 396 -13.55 -11.51 24.90
CA HIS A 396 -14.39 -12.62 24.45
C HIS A 396 -14.05 -13.07 23.01
N TYR A 397 -13.72 -12.14 22.10
CA TYR A 397 -13.25 -12.49 20.75
C TYR A 397 -11.83 -13.08 20.79
N LEU A 398 -10.96 -12.53 21.65
CA LEU A 398 -9.62 -13.08 21.85
C LEU A 398 -9.67 -14.51 22.42
N ALA A 399 -10.58 -14.77 23.38
CA ALA A 399 -10.78 -16.11 23.91
C ALA A 399 -11.20 -17.11 22.82
N GLU A 400 -12.07 -16.70 21.88
CA GLU A 400 -12.45 -17.54 20.74
C GLU A 400 -11.25 -17.81 19.82
N ALA A 401 -10.42 -16.80 19.50
CA ALA A 401 -9.20 -17.00 18.72
C ALA A 401 -8.21 -17.93 19.44
N VAL A 402 -7.98 -17.72 20.74
CA VAL A 402 -7.08 -18.54 21.57
C VAL A 402 -7.59 -19.98 21.71
N SER A 403 -8.92 -20.20 21.74
CA SER A 403 -9.50 -21.54 21.82
C SER A 403 -9.07 -22.46 20.67
N GLN A 404 -8.83 -21.87 19.50
CA GLN A 404 -8.44 -22.55 18.27
C GLN A 404 -6.90 -22.66 18.11
N ALA A 405 -6.13 -21.99 18.97
CA ALA A 405 -4.68 -21.97 18.90
C ALA A 405 -4.03 -23.21 19.55
N ALA A 406 -2.74 -23.40 19.31
CA ALA A 406 -1.94 -24.45 19.92
C ALA A 406 -1.97 -24.39 21.47
N LYS A 407 -1.88 -25.53 22.14
CA LYS A 407 -1.92 -25.65 23.62
C LYS A 407 -0.94 -24.72 24.34
N ARG A 408 0.24 -24.48 23.76
CA ARG A 408 1.23 -23.55 24.32
C ARG A 408 0.70 -22.12 24.38
N VAL A 409 0.01 -21.68 23.33
CA VAL A 409 -0.65 -20.37 23.26
C VAL A 409 -1.82 -20.30 24.23
N GLN A 410 -2.66 -21.35 24.28
CA GLN A 410 -3.75 -21.42 25.26
C GLN A 410 -3.23 -21.27 26.69
N LYS A 411 -2.13 -21.98 27.03
CA LYS A 411 -1.48 -21.89 28.35
C LYS A 411 -0.96 -20.46 28.62
N LEU A 412 -0.35 -19.79 27.62
CA LEU A 412 0.12 -18.41 27.73
C LEU A 412 -1.01 -17.47 28.16
N PHE A 413 -2.18 -17.59 27.53
CA PHE A 413 -3.35 -16.76 27.83
C PHE A 413 -4.15 -17.23 29.06
N GLY A 414 -3.77 -18.36 29.68
CA GLY A 414 -4.52 -18.96 30.76
C GLY A 414 -5.95 -19.32 30.34
N TYR A 415 -6.09 -19.90 29.15
CA TYR A 415 -7.40 -20.26 28.58
C TYR A 415 -8.03 -21.41 29.33
N GLU A 416 -9.24 -21.17 29.83
CA GLU A 416 -10.08 -22.18 30.52
C GLU A 416 -11.55 -21.98 30.17
N LYS A 417 -12.19 -23.01 29.63
CA LYS A 417 -13.65 -23.06 29.37
C LYS A 417 -14.22 -21.81 28.66
N GLY A 418 -13.56 -21.32 27.62
CA GLY A 418 -14.02 -20.15 26.84
C GLY A 418 -13.62 -18.79 27.40
N SER A 419 -12.84 -18.73 28.48
CA SER A 419 -12.32 -17.50 29.06
C SER A 419 -10.78 -17.47 29.05
N ILE A 420 -10.21 -16.27 29.17
CA ILE A 420 -8.77 -16.03 29.23
C ILE A 420 -8.43 -15.18 30.45
N LYS A 421 -7.27 -15.45 31.05
CA LYS A 421 -6.75 -14.67 32.21
C LYS A 421 -5.92 -13.45 31.74
N GLN A 422 -5.34 -13.50 30.55
CA GLN A 422 -4.54 -12.45 29.96
C GLN A 422 -5.22 -11.87 28.72
N ASN A 423 -5.33 -10.55 28.63
CA ASN A 423 -5.90 -9.83 27.51
C ASN A 423 -4.88 -8.93 26.81
N LEU A 424 -5.25 -8.39 25.66
CA LEU A 424 -4.43 -7.50 24.82
C LEU A 424 -5.05 -6.09 24.70
N LYS A 425 -5.90 -5.69 25.63
CA LYS A 425 -6.65 -4.42 25.59
C LYS A 425 -5.75 -3.18 25.48
N ASN A 426 -4.54 -3.24 26.03
CA ASN A 426 -3.59 -2.14 26.04
C ASN A 426 -2.55 -2.21 24.91
N LEU A 427 -2.75 -3.07 23.93
CA LEU A 427 -1.85 -3.21 22.80
C LEU A 427 -1.76 -1.89 22.02
N LYS A 428 -0.55 -1.43 21.73
CA LYS A 428 -0.30 -0.16 21.04
C LYS A 428 -0.30 -0.39 19.52
N ILE A 429 -1.35 0.07 18.84
CA ILE A 429 -1.59 -0.23 17.42
C ILE A 429 -1.79 1.06 16.64
N ASN A 430 -1.10 1.22 15.53
CA ASN A 430 -1.35 2.22 14.49
C ASN A 430 -2.04 1.57 13.29
N LEU A 431 -3.29 1.95 13.01
CA LEU A 431 -4.06 1.53 11.84
C LEU A 431 -3.68 2.45 10.66
N ALA A 432 -2.68 2.03 9.90
CA ALA A 432 -2.10 2.86 8.85
C ALA A 432 -3.09 3.19 7.73
N HIS A 433 -2.94 4.41 7.17
CA HIS A 433 -3.76 4.98 6.09
C HIS A 433 -5.20 5.32 6.49
N TYR A 434 -5.56 5.19 7.76
CA TYR A 434 -6.88 5.50 8.30
C TYR A 434 -8.04 4.97 7.42
N GLY A 435 -7.91 3.73 6.93
CA GLY A 435 -8.89 3.09 6.04
C GLY A 435 -8.77 3.43 4.56
N GLY A 436 -8.05 4.49 4.19
CA GLY A 436 -7.86 4.92 2.81
C GLY A 436 -8.83 6.01 2.35
N GLU A 437 -8.44 6.74 1.32
CA GLU A 437 -9.19 7.88 0.78
C GLU A 437 -10.62 7.53 0.36
N ASP A 438 -10.82 6.37 -0.24
CA ASP A 438 -12.15 5.92 -0.69
C ASP A 438 -13.13 5.79 0.51
N GLN A 439 -12.63 5.39 1.69
CA GLN A 439 -13.45 5.25 2.91
C GLN A 439 -13.79 6.61 3.55
N TRP A 440 -12.92 7.60 3.41
CA TRP A 440 -13.19 8.99 3.82
C TRP A 440 -14.23 9.65 2.92
N ILE A 441 -14.11 9.45 1.59
CA ILE A 441 -15.08 9.95 0.62
C ILE A 441 -16.44 9.29 0.83
N ARG A 442 -16.48 7.99 1.09
CA ARG A 442 -17.74 7.29 1.44
C ARG A 442 -18.38 7.88 2.68
N TYR A 443 -17.61 8.18 3.72
CA TYR A 443 -18.11 8.85 4.91
C TYR A 443 -18.70 10.22 4.58
N LEU A 444 -18.11 11.01 3.66
CA LEU A 444 -18.61 12.32 3.26
C LEU A 444 -19.86 12.25 2.38
N THR A 445 -20.01 11.20 1.57
CA THR A 445 -21.07 11.08 0.56
C THR A 445 -22.21 10.14 0.97
N ALA A 446 -22.03 9.34 2.01
CA ALA A 446 -23.05 8.43 2.49
C ALA A 446 -24.20 9.19 3.18
N ASP A 447 -25.41 8.74 2.90
CA ASP A 447 -26.61 9.19 3.63
C ASP A 447 -26.55 8.55 5.02
N ARG A 448 -26.23 9.35 6.02
CA ARG A 448 -25.96 8.87 7.38
C ARG A 448 -27.25 8.82 8.17
N GLN A 449 -27.66 7.63 8.48
CA GLN A 449 -28.64 7.39 9.53
C GLN A 449 -27.91 7.36 10.89
N ASP A 450 -28.67 7.28 11.97
CA ASP A 450 -28.20 7.30 13.38
C ASP A 450 -27.12 6.27 13.72
N LEU A 451 -26.90 5.32 12.82
CA LEU A 451 -25.97 4.22 12.96
C LEU A 451 -24.49 4.65 13.06
N SER A 452 -24.10 5.73 12.36
CA SER A 452 -22.70 6.24 12.43
C SER A 452 -22.36 6.77 13.82
N ALA A 453 -23.32 7.42 14.50
CA ALA A 453 -23.15 7.88 15.88
C ALA A 453 -23.03 6.68 16.84
N GLU A 454 -23.90 5.70 16.72
CA GLU A 454 -23.87 4.48 17.54
C GLU A 454 -22.55 3.71 17.38
N LEU A 455 -22.02 3.61 16.15
CA LEU A 455 -20.74 2.99 15.88
C LEU A 455 -19.55 3.77 16.46
N MET A 456 -19.63 5.11 16.43
CA MET A 456 -18.59 5.95 17.05
C MET A 456 -18.53 5.76 18.57
N GLU A 457 -19.67 5.57 19.20
CA GLU A 457 -19.75 5.35 20.64
C GLU A 457 -19.37 3.92 21.05
N ASN A 458 -19.64 2.93 20.18
CA ASN A 458 -19.38 1.52 20.49
C ASN A 458 -18.84 0.73 19.28
N PRO A 459 -17.53 0.43 19.22
CA PRO A 459 -16.94 -0.31 18.11
C PRO A 459 -17.42 -1.77 18.04
N THR A 460 -17.83 -2.38 19.14
CA THR A 460 -18.37 -3.75 19.15
C THR A 460 -19.71 -3.83 18.41
N ARG A 461 -20.44 -2.72 18.34
CA ARG A 461 -21.70 -2.64 17.58
C ARG A 461 -21.48 -2.94 16.10
N GLY A 462 -20.34 -2.54 15.52
CA GLY A 462 -19.96 -2.91 14.16
C GLY A 462 -19.90 -4.43 13.96
N ALA A 463 -19.28 -5.16 14.89
CA ALA A 463 -19.23 -6.62 14.85
C ALA A 463 -20.60 -7.27 15.09
N GLU A 464 -21.44 -6.69 15.94
CA GLU A 464 -22.81 -7.16 16.19
C GLU A 464 -23.70 -6.98 14.96
N LEU A 465 -23.60 -5.85 14.26
CA LEU A 465 -24.34 -5.60 13.03
C LEU A 465 -23.99 -6.60 11.92
N PHE A 466 -22.75 -7.05 11.84
CA PHE A 466 -22.37 -8.14 10.94
C PHE A 466 -23.03 -9.45 11.37
N ARG A 467 -23.08 -9.72 12.67
CA ARG A 467 -23.74 -10.91 13.22
C ARG A 467 -25.24 -10.92 12.94
N GLU A 468 -25.89 -9.77 12.99
CA GLU A 468 -27.30 -9.56 12.70
C GLU A 468 -27.60 -9.47 11.19
N GLN A 469 -26.63 -9.77 10.31
CA GLN A 469 -26.76 -9.67 8.86
C GLN A 469 -27.14 -8.25 8.37
N GLY A 470 -26.71 -7.24 9.09
CA GLY A 470 -27.00 -5.84 8.76
C GLY A 470 -28.42 -5.40 9.12
N LYS A 471 -29.13 -6.12 9.99
CA LYS A 471 -30.43 -5.69 10.53
C LYS A 471 -30.21 -4.73 11.70
N VAL A 472 -30.87 -3.58 11.65
CA VAL A 472 -30.99 -2.64 12.77
C VAL A 472 -32.48 -2.51 13.06
N ASN A 473 -32.88 -2.72 14.31
CA ASN A 473 -34.28 -2.66 14.75
C ASN A 473 -35.25 -3.56 13.94
N GLY A 474 -34.76 -4.69 13.42
CA GLY A 474 -35.57 -5.61 12.60
C GLY A 474 -35.71 -5.24 11.13
N GLU A 475 -35.24 -4.07 10.73
CA GLU A 475 -35.20 -3.65 9.32
C GLU A 475 -33.79 -3.75 8.76
N HIS A 476 -33.69 -3.96 7.42
CA HIS A 476 -32.42 -3.90 6.72
C HIS A 476 -32.07 -2.42 6.45
N PRO A 477 -31.14 -1.79 7.17
CA PRO A 477 -30.82 -0.39 6.99
C PRO A 477 -30.19 -0.08 5.62
N LEU A 478 -29.83 -1.12 4.87
CA LEU A 478 -29.14 -0.98 3.59
C LEU A 478 -29.77 -1.89 2.54
N ARG A 479 -30.20 -1.30 1.42
CA ARG A 479 -30.84 -1.95 0.27
C ARG A 479 -29.95 -2.95 -0.51
N TYR A 480 -28.89 -3.46 0.07
CA TYR A 480 -27.93 -4.30 -0.65
C TYR A 480 -28.03 -5.76 -0.20
N SER A 481 -28.77 -6.52 -1.00
CA SER A 481 -29.10 -7.94 -0.83
C SER A 481 -27.99 -8.92 -1.28
N LYS A 482 -26.70 -8.56 -1.24
CA LYS A 482 -25.63 -9.48 -1.62
C LYS A 482 -24.85 -9.95 -0.38
N PRO A 483 -24.97 -11.22 0.03
CA PRO A 483 -24.30 -11.77 1.22
C PRO A 483 -22.76 -11.68 1.19
N ALA A 484 -22.16 -11.52 0.00
CA ALA A 484 -20.71 -11.59 -0.22
C ALA A 484 -19.92 -10.38 0.27
N TRP A 485 -20.57 -9.26 0.57
CA TRP A 485 -19.93 -7.96 0.76
C TRP A 485 -20.31 -7.29 2.07
N ILE A 486 -20.70 -8.06 3.08
CA ILE A 486 -21.10 -7.55 4.41
C ILE A 486 -20.00 -6.66 5.00
N TRP A 487 -18.74 -7.05 4.82
CA TRP A 487 -17.59 -6.31 5.33
C TRP A 487 -17.36 -4.96 4.65
N GLU A 488 -17.68 -4.82 3.38
CA GLU A 488 -17.35 -3.65 2.57
C GLU A 488 -18.50 -2.63 2.52
N GLN A 489 -19.73 -3.09 2.62
CA GLN A 489 -20.88 -2.30 2.20
C GLN A 489 -21.66 -1.63 3.32
N ASN A 490 -21.52 -2.10 4.57
CA ASN A 490 -22.39 -1.61 5.63
C ASN A 490 -21.85 -0.38 6.34
N PHE A 491 -20.50 -0.28 6.52
CA PHE A 491 -19.88 0.84 7.21
C PHE A 491 -18.55 1.21 6.57
N GLU A 492 -18.34 2.49 6.41
CA GLU A 492 -17.04 3.00 6.00
C GLU A 492 -16.01 2.82 7.13
N TRP A 493 -14.80 2.48 6.74
CA TRP A 493 -13.72 2.23 7.68
C TRP A 493 -13.32 3.47 8.47
N PHE A 494 -13.60 4.68 7.94
CA PHE A 494 -13.41 5.92 8.69
C PHE A 494 -14.14 5.88 10.04
N THR A 495 -15.44 5.55 10.03
CA THR A 495 -16.25 5.44 11.26
C THR A 495 -15.75 4.34 12.18
N ILE A 496 -15.45 3.16 11.64
CA ILE A 496 -14.96 2.02 12.44
C ILE A 496 -13.63 2.35 13.11
N ILE A 497 -12.68 2.90 12.36
CA ILE A 497 -11.37 3.28 12.89
C ILE A 497 -11.52 4.40 13.92
N SER A 498 -12.30 5.44 13.65
CA SER A 498 -12.58 6.51 14.60
C SER A 498 -13.15 5.97 15.92
N SER A 499 -14.08 5.02 15.84
CA SER A 499 -14.61 4.33 17.01
C SER A 499 -13.53 3.61 17.81
N LEU A 500 -12.66 2.85 17.13
CA LEU A 500 -11.53 2.16 17.77
C LEU A 500 -10.57 3.14 18.47
N LEU A 501 -10.29 4.29 17.83
CA LEU A 501 -9.45 5.33 18.41
C LEU A 501 -10.04 5.93 19.68
N LEU A 502 -11.36 6.11 19.72
CA LEU A 502 -12.07 6.67 20.87
C LEU A 502 -12.19 5.70 22.04
N GLN A 503 -12.41 4.41 21.76
CA GLN A 503 -12.70 3.41 22.78
C GLN A 503 -11.45 2.75 23.37
N TYR A 504 -10.32 2.71 22.63
CA TYR A 504 -9.10 2.05 23.09
C TYR A 504 -7.94 3.05 23.25
N PRO A 505 -7.36 3.13 24.45
CA PRO A 505 -6.39 4.20 24.79
C PRO A 505 -5.13 4.18 23.94
N ASN A 506 -4.70 3.01 23.47
CA ASN A 506 -3.44 2.81 22.74
C ASN A 506 -3.64 2.51 21.25
N VAL A 507 -4.85 2.76 20.71
CA VAL A 507 -5.10 2.65 19.27
C VAL A 507 -4.94 4.02 18.62
N TYR A 508 -4.18 4.07 17.56
CA TYR A 508 -3.83 5.24 16.74
C TYR A 508 -4.14 4.95 15.27
N ALA A 509 -4.18 5.99 14.45
CA ALA A 509 -4.19 5.87 12.99
C ALA A 509 -3.31 6.92 12.34
N ASP A 510 -2.58 6.56 11.29
CA ASP A 510 -1.83 7.53 10.51
C ASP A 510 -2.57 7.94 9.22
N ILE A 511 -2.32 9.17 8.80
CA ILE A 511 -2.92 9.77 7.60
C ILE A 511 -2.03 9.59 6.36
N SER A 512 -1.11 8.64 6.40
CA SER A 512 -0.24 8.37 5.27
C SER A 512 -1.05 7.91 4.05
N TYR A 513 -0.51 8.15 2.87
CA TYR A 513 -1.16 7.86 1.59
C TYR A 513 -2.37 8.77 1.27
N ILE A 514 -3.34 8.96 2.16
CA ILE A 514 -4.59 9.70 1.87
C ILE A 514 -4.37 11.20 1.61
N LEU A 515 -3.24 11.75 2.04
CA LEU A 515 -2.95 13.20 1.94
C LEU A 515 -2.82 13.73 0.50
N HIS A 516 -2.69 12.86 -0.49
CA HIS A 516 -2.64 13.28 -1.91
C HIS A 516 -4.02 13.63 -2.47
N THR A 517 -5.10 13.23 -1.80
CA THR A 517 -6.50 13.41 -2.19
C THR A 517 -7.04 14.69 -1.54
N GLU A 518 -7.46 15.64 -2.37
CA GLU A 518 -7.90 16.96 -1.88
C GLU A 518 -9.19 16.87 -1.06
N GLU A 519 -10.08 15.97 -1.44
CA GLU A 519 -11.41 15.77 -0.87
C GLU A 519 -11.38 15.35 0.62
N VAL A 520 -10.28 14.72 1.07
CA VAL A 520 -10.16 14.27 2.48
C VAL A 520 -9.70 15.38 3.43
N LYS A 521 -9.05 16.43 2.91
CA LYS A 521 -8.45 17.49 3.73
C LYS A 521 -9.47 18.27 4.59
N PRO A 522 -10.65 18.66 4.07
CA PRO A 522 -11.66 19.37 4.87
C PRO A 522 -12.13 18.56 6.08
N LEU A 523 -12.39 17.24 5.89
CA LEU A 523 -12.77 16.36 6.98
C LEU A 523 -11.65 16.19 8.00
N LEU A 524 -10.41 16.02 7.55
CA LEU A 524 -9.25 15.96 8.44
C LEU A 524 -9.11 17.24 9.28
N TYR A 525 -9.24 18.41 8.66
CA TYR A 525 -9.22 19.70 9.37
C TYR A 525 -10.31 19.77 10.44
N GLN A 526 -11.53 19.40 10.09
CA GLN A 526 -12.64 19.38 11.02
C GLN A 526 -12.37 18.46 12.20
N VAL A 527 -11.95 17.22 11.96
CA VAL A 527 -11.61 16.25 13.02
C VAL A 527 -10.54 16.81 13.95
N LEU A 528 -9.47 17.40 13.40
CA LEU A 528 -8.37 17.96 14.20
C LEU A 528 -8.78 19.19 15.03
N LYS A 529 -9.81 19.95 14.61
CA LYS A 529 -10.26 21.16 15.30
C LYS A 529 -11.43 20.94 16.25
N THR A 530 -12.30 19.98 15.97
CA THR A 530 -13.57 19.83 16.72
C THR A 530 -13.59 18.61 17.63
N ASN A 531 -12.71 17.61 17.40
CA ASN A 531 -12.70 16.39 18.21
C ASN A 531 -11.29 16.13 18.79
N ASN A 532 -11.03 16.70 19.96
CA ASN A 532 -9.73 16.56 20.64
C ASN A 532 -9.36 15.11 20.95
N ALA A 533 -10.34 14.24 21.22
CA ALA A 533 -10.11 12.83 21.51
C ALA A 533 -9.56 12.11 20.27
N LEU A 534 -10.20 12.28 19.10
CA LEU A 534 -9.68 11.74 17.84
C LEU A 534 -8.37 12.41 17.43
N ALA A 535 -8.29 13.75 17.50
CA ALA A 535 -7.10 14.49 17.13
C ALA A 535 -5.86 14.00 17.87
N SER A 536 -5.99 13.60 19.15
CA SER A 536 -4.89 13.07 19.97
C SER A 536 -4.41 11.68 19.56
N LYS A 537 -5.07 11.04 18.62
CA LYS A 537 -4.79 9.67 18.13
C LYS A 537 -4.33 9.61 16.67
N ILE A 538 -4.31 10.76 15.99
CA ILE A 538 -3.89 10.84 14.59
C ILE A 538 -2.38 11.06 14.52
N LEU A 539 -1.71 10.30 13.66
CA LEU A 539 -0.27 10.39 13.42
C LEU A 539 0.00 10.92 12.01
N PHE A 540 1.05 11.74 11.88
CA PHE A 540 1.53 12.17 10.58
C PHE A 540 2.36 11.06 9.94
N GLY A 541 2.00 10.67 8.72
CA GLY A 541 2.73 9.75 7.86
C GLY A 541 2.59 10.16 6.41
N THR A 542 3.53 9.80 5.55
CA THR A 542 3.46 10.16 4.12
C THR A 542 3.34 8.96 3.21
N ASP A 543 3.66 7.76 3.68
CA ASP A 543 3.83 6.59 2.82
C ASP A 543 4.82 6.90 1.68
N PHE A 544 5.91 7.61 2.01
CA PHE A 544 6.97 7.92 1.06
C PHE A 544 7.34 6.68 0.28
N PHE A 545 7.50 6.82 -0.99
CA PHE A 545 7.65 5.88 -2.06
C PHE A 545 6.37 5.69 -2.88
N VAL A 546 5.21 5.50 -2.27
CA VAL A 546 3.95 5.26 -2.99
C VAL A 546 3.30 6.58 -3.42
N VAL A 547 3.26 7.56 -2.52
CA VAL A 547 2.59 8.86 -2.74
C VAL A 547 3.38 9.79 -3.66
N ARG A 548 4.69 9.58 -3.81
CA ARG A 548 5.54 10.44 -4.63
C ARG A 548 5.11 10.60 -6.10
N ASN A 549 4.28 9.69 -6.61
CA ASN A 549 3.68 9.86 -7.94
C ASN A 549 2.72 11.02 -8.03
N HIS A 550 2.13 11.37 -6.92
CA HIS A 550 1.10 12.38 -6.84
C HIS A 550 1.73 13.72 -6.47
N LYS A 551 2.52 13.74 -5.38
CA LYS A 551 3.15 14.95 -4.84
C LYS A 551 4.54 14.66 -4.27
N SER A 552 5.40 15.67 -4.24
CA SER A 552 6.69 15.56 -3.52
C SER A 552 6.45 15.66 -2.01
N GLU A 553 7.37 15.10 -1.20
CA GLU A 553 7.31 15.21 0.27
C GLU A 553 7.20 16.67 0.76
N LYS A 554 7.97 17.56 0.14
CA LYS A 554 7.95 19.00 0.48
C LYS A 554 6.62 19.65 0.16
N GLU A 555 6.04 19.32 -0.98
CA GLU A 555 4.76 19.84 -1.45
C GLU A 555 3.64 19.35 -0.55
N LEU A 556 3.62 18.04 -0.27
CA LEU A 556 2.64 17.42 0.60
C LEU A 556 2.66 17.99 2.02
N TYR A 557 3.87 18.16 2.58
CA TYR A 557 4.05 18.80 3.88
C TYR A 557 3.61 20.27 3.89
N ALA A 558 4.01 21.03 2.87
CA ALA A 558 3.68 22.46 2.79
C ALA A 558 2.17 22.68 2.64
N GLU A 559 1.51 21.89 1.80
CA GLU A 559 0.06 21.95 1.63
C GLU A 559 -0.67 21.57 2.91
N LEU A 560 -0.29 20.47 3.54
CA LEU A 560 -0.92 20.03 4.78
C LEU A 560 -0.75 21.08 5.87
N LEU A 561 0.47 21.59 6.07
CA LEU A 561 0.76 22.65 7.04
C LEU A 561 -0.07 23.91 6.80
N SER A 562 -0.18 24.32 5.53
CA SER A 562 -1.00 25.48 5.14
C SER A 562 -2.48 25.27 5.44
N PHE A 563 -2.96 24.04 5.34
CA PHE A 563 -4.36 23.71 5.50
C PHE A 563 -4.77 23.53 6.96
N ILE A 564 -4.01 22.73 7.76
CA ILE A 564 -4.38 22.42 9.15
C ILE A 564 -3.79 23.38 10.18
N GLY A 565 -2.77 24.15 9.80
CA GLY A 565 -2.05 25.10 10.67
C GLY A 565 -0.95 24.43 11.50
N VAL A 566 -0.11 25.27 12.13
CA VAL A 566 1.08 24.86 12.87
C VAL A 566 0.74 23.99 14.07
N ASP A 567 -0.25 24.38 14.87
CA ASP A 567 -0.60 23.67 16.12
C ASP A 567 -1.10 22.23 15.84
N SER A 568 -1.97 22.07 14.83
CA SER A 568 -2.45 20.74 14.43
C SER A 568 -1.34 19.90 13.82
N MET A 569 -0.43 20.53 13.07
CA MET A 569 0.74 19.82 12.52
C MET A 569 1.69 19.39 13.64
N ASP A 570 1.91 20.24 14.63
CA ASP A 570 2.71 19.90 15.81
C ASP A 570 2.10 18.75 16.61
N LEU A 571 0.79 18.77 16.78
CA LEU A 571 0.06 17.71 17.46
C LEU A 571 0.30 16.35 16.78
N ILE A 572 0.04 16.24 15.45
CA ILE A 572 0.08 14.95 14.75
C ILE A 572 1.49 14.49 14.37
N ALA A 573 2.43 15.42 14.12
CA ALA A 573 3.77 15.10 13.65
C ALA A 573 4.83 15.08 14.76
N ARG A 574 4.48 15.46 16.00
CA ARG A 574 5.38 15.39 17.16
C ARG A 574 4.67 14.80 18.37
N THR A 575 3.74 15.51 18.96
CA THR A 575 3.14 15.16 20.25
C THR A 575 2.53 13.76 20.25
N ASN A 576 1.67 13.45 19.28
CA ASN A 576 1.03 12.14 19.17
C ASN A 576 2.05 11.07 18.77
N THR A 577 2.95 11.38 17.83
CA THR A 577 3.94 10.43 17.35
C THR A 577 4.96 10.10 18.43
N ASP A 578 5.39 11.09 19.23
CA ASP A 578 6.23 10.82 20.41
C ASP A 578 5.53 9.92 21.42
N LYS A 579 4.23 10.15 21.70
CA LYS A 579 3.44 9.26 22.56
C LYS A 579 3.32 7.85 22.01
N PHE A 580 3.10 7.71 20.70
CA PHE A 580 3.05 6.41 20.05
C PHE A 580 4.39 5.67 20.11
N LEU A 581 5.48 6.41 19.98
CA LEU A 581 6.84 5.89 20.04
C LEU A 581 7.44 5.91 21.48
N SER A 582 6.77 6.48 22.48
CA SER A 582 7.27 6.55 23.85
C SER A 582 7.50 5.15 24.43
N ASN A 583 8.55 5.04 25.24
CA ASN A 583 9.16 3.81 25.79
C ASN A 583 10.08 3.06 24.79
N ILE A 584 10.54 3.75 23.76
CA ILE A 584 11.52 3.22 22.80
C ILE A 584 12.90 3.83 23.09
#